data_d03d97ea87950783affe33e466feb04d
#
_entry.id   d03d97ea87950783affe33e466feb04d
#
_cell.length_a   1.000
_cell.length_b   1.000
_cell.length_c   1.000
_cell.angle_alpha   90.00
_cell.angle_beta   90.00
_cell.angle_gamma   90.00
#
_symmetry.space_group_name_H-M   'P 1'
#
loop_
_entity.id
_entity.type
_entity.pdbx_description
1 polymer ?
#
loop_
_entity_poly.entity_id
_entity_poly.type
_entity_poly.pdbx_seq_one_letter_code
_entity_poly.pdbx_strand_id
1 'polypeptide(L)'
;GQSTAVIIFDNLTRDNYYRISRTEYLRKDALILSSEEIIQISELLTAYLENKEYIGVWEMNFKSFPNIGYEWTVHLLESIVACYIKEYRIITPNYGSNKTERGLYVPCNSKLSTFDEVVLNVMKKNDRKMLTESEMYTMLVLSGVIKNSVPNELKESKLISFKDGIYMIKESV
;
A
#
# COMPACT_ATOMS: atom_id res chain seq x y z
N GLY A 1 -16.89 -7.33 6.82
CA GLY A 1 -16.99 -5.94 6.42
C GLY A 1 -16.82 -5.00 7.60
N GLN A 2 -16.36 -3.79 7.35
CA GLN A 2 -16.32 -2.75 8.38
C GLN A 2 -17.73 -2.36 8.78
N SER A 3 -17.96 -2.07 10.06
CA SER A 3 -19.27 -1.57 10.50
C SER A 3 -19.52 -0.18 9.90
N THR A 4 -20.80 0.15 9.68
CA THR A 4 -21.20 1.46 9.17
C THR A 4 -20.65 2.61 10.03
N ALA A 5 -20.59 2.40 11.36
CA ALA A 5 -20.07 3.39 12.28
C ALA A 5 -18.59 3.70 12.04
N VAL A 6 -17.77 2.68 11.74
CA VAL A 6 -16.35 2.86 11.41
C VAL A 6 -16.17 3.63 10.10
N ILE A 7 -16.97 3.31 9.09
CA ILE A 7 -16.94 4.01 7.80
C ILE A 7 -17.29 5.49 7.95
N ILE A 8 -18.34 5.78 8.71
CA ILE A 8 -18.75 7.16 8.98
C ILE A 8 -17.66 7.91 9.73
N PHE A 9 -17.08 7.30 10.76
CA PHE A 9 -15.99 7.89 11.54
C PHE A 9 -14.78 8.19 10.67
N ASP A 10 -14.34 7.24 9.85
CA ASP A 10 -13.22 7.43 8.92
C ASP A 10 -13.47 8.59 7.94
N ASN A 11 -14.69 8.71 7.40
CA ASN A 11 -15.05 9.79 6.50
C ASN A 11 -15.07 11.16 7.19
N LEU A 12 -15.61 11.23 8.41
CA LEU A 12 -15.68 12.48 9.18
C LEU A 12 -14.30 12.95 9.67
N THR A 13 -13.40 12.02 9.96
CA THR A 13 -12.04 12.36 10.46
C THR A 13 -11.07 12.72 9.35
N ARG A 14 -11.29 12.23 8.13
CA ARG A 14 -10.37 12.38 6.99
C ARG A 14 -10.00 13.83 6.68
N ASP A 15 -10.94 14.76 6.82
CA ASP A 15 -10.72 16.18 6.51
C ASP A 15 -10.00 16.93 7.63
N ASN A 16 -10.12 16.50 8.88
CA ASN A 16 -9.65 17.22 10.06
C ASN A 16 -8.52 16.53 10.82
N TYR A 17 -8.21 15.27 10.50
CA TYR A 17 -7.25 14.45 11.24
C TYR A 17 -6.32 13.70 10.30
N TYR A 18 -5.07 13.54 10.76
CA TYR A 18 -4.16 12.54 10.21
C TYR A 18 -4.30 11.26 11.03
N ARG A 19 -4.30 10.13 10.38
CA ARG A 19 -4.19 8.85 11.07
C ARG A 19 -2.71 8.60 11.37
N ILE A 20 -2.37 8.30 12.62
CA ILE A 20 -0.98 8.07 13.03
C ILE A 20 -0.69 6.63 13.46
N SER A 21 -1.75 5.84 13.70
CA SER A 21 -1.65 4.40 13.96
C SER A 21 -2.96 3.72 13.55
N ARG A 22 -3.10 2.45 13.85
CA ARG A 22 -4.36 1.72 13.60
C ARG A 22 -5.57 2.36 14.29
N THR A 23 -5.36 2.97 15.44
CA THR A 23 -6.43 3.48 16.32
C THR A 23 -6.28 4.94 16.73
N GLU A 24 -5.15 5.57 16.40
CA GLU A 24 -4.84 6.92 16.85
C GLU A 24 -4.89 7.93 15.71
N TYR A 25 -5.38 9.11 16.03
CA TYR A 25 -5.52 10.21 15.09
C TYR A 25 -4.92 11.47 15.69
N LEU A 26 -4.36 12.32 14.83
CA LEU A 26 -3.79 13.62 15.17
C LEU A 26 -4.58 14.70 14.43
N ARG A 27 -5.01 15.74 15.14
CA ARG A 27 -5.66 16.89 14.50
C ARG A 27 -4.69 17.55 13.52
N LYS A 28 -5.19 17.92 12.35
CA LYS A 28 -4.37 18.58 11.33
C LYS A 28 -3.80 19.92 11.78
N ASP A 29 -4.50 20.64 12.67
CA ASP A 29 -4.01 21.90 13.22
C ASP A 29 -2.86 21.71 14.25
N ALA A 30 -2.65 20.48 14.74
CA ALA A 30 -1.55 20.16 15.63
C ALA A 30 -0.23 19.87 14.89
N LEU A 31 -0.30 19.63 13.58
CA LEU A 31 0.86 19.38 12.71
C LEU A 31 0.71 20.17 11.42
N ILE A 32 1.40 21.29 11.33
CA ILE A 32 1.42 22.13 10.14
C ILE A 32 2.73 21.87 9.39
N LEU A 33 2.59 21.30 8.18
CA LEU A 33 3.72 21.00 7.32
C LEU A 33 4.05 22.20 6.45
N SER A 34 5.34 22.53 6.34
CA SER A 34 5.81 23.53 5.38
C SER A 34 5.79 22.95 3.96
N SER A 35 5.77 23.86 2.98
CA SER A 35 5.90 23.46 1.57
C SER A 35 7.20 22.69 1.32
N GLU A 36 8.28 23.08 1.99
CA GLU A 36 9.60 22.46 1.88
C GLU A 36 9.57 21.03 2.42
N GLU A 37 8.90 20.79 3.55
CA GLU A 37 8.73 19.44 4.12
C GLU A 37 7.92 18.54 3.19
N ILE A 38 6.85 19.07 2.60
CA ILE A 38 6.03 18.32 1.63
C ILE A 38 6.86 17.96 0.39
N ILE A 39 7.64 18.91 -0.15
CA ILE A 39 8.53 18.66 -1.30
C ILE A 39 9.56 17.58 -0.95
N GLN A 40 10.16 17.66 0.23
CA GLN A 40 11.14 16.66 0.71
C GLN A 40 10.54 15.25 0.75
N ILE A 41 9.32 15.12 1.27
CA ILE A 41 8.62 13.83 1.33
C ILE A 41 8.35 13.30 -0.08
N SER A 42 7.89 14.17 -0.99
CA SER A 42 7.66 13.81 -2.39
C SER A 42 8.94 13.35 -3.09
N GLU A 43 10.04 14.04 -2.87
CA GLU A 43 11.36 13.68 -3.43
C GLU A 43 11.86 12.33 -2.90
N LEU A 44 11.62 12.04 -1.61
CA LEU A 44 11.96 10.75 -1.03
C LEU A 44 11.17 9.62 -1.69
N LEU A 45 9.86 9.79 -1.88
CA LEU A 45 9.03 8.79 -2.58
C LEU A 45 9.49 8.60 -4.03
N THR A 46 9.86 9.68 -4.70
CA THR A 46 10.41 9.62 -6.05
C THR A 46 11.70 8.81 -6.09
N ALA A 47 12.59 9.01 -5.13
CA ALA A 47 13.83 8.24 -5.02
C ALA A 47 13.57 6.75 -4.74
N TYR A 48 12.62 6.44 -3.85
CA TYR A 48 12.24 5.05 -3.58
C TYR A 48 11.65 4.34 -4.79
N LEU A 49 10.91 5.06 -5.63
CA LEU A 49 10.23 4.50 -6.80
C LEU A 49 11.06 4.57 -8.07
N GLU A 50 12.29 5.09 -8.01
CA GLU A 50 13.17 5.16 -9.17
C GLU A 50 13.39 3.76 -9.76
N ASN A 51 13.05 3.59 -11.04
CA ASN A 51 13.13 2.32 -11.77
C ASN A 51 12.28 1.19 -11.18
N LYS A 52 11.26 1.52 -10.37
CA LYS A 52 10.34 0.54 -9.79
C LYS A 52 8.89 0.91 -10.14
N GLU A 53 8.06 -0.10 -10.30
CA GLU A 53 6.63 0.10 -10.53
C GLU A 53 5.86 0.35 -9.22
N TYR A 54 6.39 -0.14 -8.11
CA TYR A 54 5.81 -0.01 -6.78
C TYR A 54 6.90 -0.17 -5.72
N ILE A 55 6.58 0.29 -4.50
CA ILE A 55 7.43 0.10 -3.32
C ILE A 55 6.57 -0.20 -2.10
N GLY A 56 6.95 -1.21 -1.34
CA GLY A 56 6.25 -1.55 -0.09
C GLY A 56 6.46 -0.48 0.98
N VAL A 57 5.38 -0.16 1.70
CA VAL A 57 5.44 0.84 2.79
C VAL A 57 6.46 0.46 3.87
N TRP A 58 6.68 -0.83 4.08
CA TRP A 58 7.65 -1.36 5.06
C TRP A 58 9.11 -1.11 4.67
N GLU A 59 9.38 -0.72 3.42
CA GLU A 59 10.73 -0.42 2.95
C GLU A 59 11.14 1.03 3.25
N MET A 60 10.23 1.85 3.76
CA MET A 60 10.52 3.25 4.09
C MET A 60 11.48 3.36 5.28
N ASN A 61 12.59 4.06 5.08
CA ASN A 61 13.49 4.42 6.18
C ASN A 61 13.11 5.81 6.71
N PHE A 62 12.30 5.84 7.76
CA PHE A 62 11.81 7.09 8.33
C PHE A 62 12.89 7.99 8.93
N LYS A 63 14.09 7.47 9.16
CA LYS A 63 15.23 8.29 9.59
C LYS A 63 15.66 9.31 8.53
N SER A 64 15.34 9.05 7.27
CA SER A 64 15.63 9.95 6.14
C SER A 64 14.56 11.01 5.95
N PHE A 65 13.43 10.91 6.63
CA PHE A 65 12.31 11.83 6.50
C PHE A 65 12.54 13.08 7.35
N PRO A 66 11.94 14.25 6.99
CA PRO A 66 12.10 15.46 7.78
C PRO A 66 11.56 15.29 9.20
N ASN A 67 12.21 15.96 10.16
CA ASN A 67 11.70 16.01 11.53
C ASN A 67 10.51 16.97 11.58
N ILE A 68 9.33 16.44 11.81
CA ILE A 68 8.07 17.19 11.84
C ILE A 68 7.51 17.33 13.27
N GLY A 69 8.30 16.91 14.29
CA GLY A 69 7.89 16.96 15.69
C GLY A 69 7.03 15.79 16.17
N TYR A 70 6.72 14.86 15.29
CA TYR A 70 5.99 13.62 15.58
C TYR A 70 6.73 12.44 15.00
N GLU A 71 6.56 11.27 15.62
CA GLU A 71 7.15 10.04 15.12
C GLU A 71 6.49 9.62 13.80
N TRP A 72 7.32 9.32 12.80
CA TRP A 72 6.84 8.83 11.53
C TRP A 72 6.30 7.40 11.65
N THR A 73 5.15 7.18 11.07
CA THR A 73 4.53 5.86 10.91
C THR A 73 4.06 5.70 9.47
N VAL A 74 3.81 4.47 9.05
CA VAL A 74 3.23 4.23 7.72
C VAL A 74 1.85 4.88 7.57
N HIS A 75 1.08 4.97 8.66
CA HIS A 75 -0.23 5.61 8.67
C HIS A 75 -0.13 7.13 8.52
N LEU A 76 0.82 7.77 9.20
CA LEU A 76 1.05 9.20 9.08
C LEU A 76 1.50 9.57 7.67
N LEU A 77 2.41 8.79 7.09
CA LEU A 77 2.85 9.01 5.72
C LEU A 77 1.69 8.87 4.73
N GLU A 78 0.87 7.82 4.85
CA GLU A 78 -0.31 7.63 4.00
C GLU A 78 -1.24 8.85 4.08
N SER A 79 -1.51 9.34 5.29
CA SER A 79 -2.37 10.52 5.50
C SER A 79 -1.82 11.77 4.83
N ILE A 80 -0.52 12.02 4.97
CA ILE A 80 0.15 13.19 4.38
C ILE A 80 0.15 13.08 2.84
N VAL A 81 0.45 11.90 2.31
CA VAL A 81 0.43 11.67 0.85
C VAL A 81 -0.96 11.90 0.29
N ALA A 82 -1.98 11.36 0.93
CA ALA A 82 -3.37 11.53 0.50
C ALA A 82 -3.81 13.01 0.50
N CYS A 83 -3.30 13.81 1.44
CA CYS A 83 -3.66 15.22 1.54
C CYS A 83 -2.89 16.13 0.58
N TYR A 84 -1.59 15.91 0.42
CA TYR A 84 -0.69 16.90 -0.18
C TYR A 84 0.14 16.40 -1.37
N ILE A 85 0.32 15.09 -1.55
CA ILE A 85 1.21 14.54 -2.57
C ILE A 85 0.39 13.71 -3.56
N LYS A 86 -0.08 14.38 -4.61
CA LYS A 86 -1.00 13.78 -5.58
C LYS A 86 -0.29 12.95 -6.67
N GLU A 87 1.03 12.97 -6.71
CA GLU A 87 1.85 12.21 -7.66
C GLU A 87 1.88 10.72 -7.34
N TYR A 88 1.55 10.35 -6.11
CA TYR A 88 1.60 8.97 -5.63
C TYR A 88 0.29 8.57 -4.98
N ARG A 89 -0.01 7.29 -5.02
CA ARG A 89 -1.12 6.67 -4.33
C ARG A 89 -0.70 5.34 -3.75
N ILE A 90 -1.49 4.83 -2.82
CA ILE A 90 -1.22 3.55 -2.19
C ILE A 90 -2.22 2.49 -2.68
N ILE A 91 -1.70 1.30 -2.99
CA ILE A 91 -2.51 0.10 -3.21
C ILE A 91 -2.44 -0.72 -1.94
N THR A 92 -3.58 -1.00 -1.32
CA THR A 92 -3.65 -1.80 -0.10
C THR A 92 -4.46 -3.07 -0.34
N PRO A 93 -4.12 -4.18 0.34
CA PRO A 93 -5.04 -5.32 0.41
C PRO A 93 -6.37 -4.88 1.00
N ASN A 94 -7.48 -5.39 0.47
CA ASN A 94 -8.82 -5.02 0.93
C ASN A 94 -9.17 -5.63 2.28
N TYR A 95 -8.36 -6.54 2.77
CA TYR A 95 -8.60 -7.31 3.99
C TYR A 95 -7.73 -6.86 5.16
N GLY A 96 -8.35 -6.85 6.34
CA GLY A 96 -7.66 -6.75 7.62
C GLY A 96 -7.43 -5.35 8.14
N SER A 97 -7.19 -5.26 9.43
CA SER A 97 -6.93 -4.01 10.16
C SER A 97 -5.57 -3.39 9.84
N ASN A 98 -4.66 -4.19 9.27
CA ASN A 98 -3.29 -3.75 8.97
C ASN A 98 -3.04 -3.51 7.48
N LYS A 99 -4.09 -3.20 6.71
CA LYS A 99 -3.98 -3.01 5.26
C LYS A 99 -2.94 -1.95 4.86
N THR A 100 -2.87 -0.83 5.59
CA THR A 100 -1.89 0.23 5.33
C THR A 100 -0.46 -0.27 5.49
N GLU A 101 -0.20 -1.08 6.52
CA GLU A 101 1.12 -1.66 6.79
C GLU A 101 1.57 -2.66 5.72
N ARG A 102 0.65 -3.10 4.89
CA ARG A 102 0.87 -4.04 3.78
C ARG A 102 0.74 -3.36 2.41
N GLY A 103 0.62 -2.05 2.39
CA GLY A 103 0.39 -1.27 1.20
C GLY A 103 1.61 -1.12 0.30
N LEU A 104 1.35 -0.76 -0.94
CA LEU A 104 2.35 -0.48 -1.96
C LEU A 104 2.12 0.93 -2.50
N TYR A 105 3.14 1.79 -2.47
CA TYR A 105 3.07 3.06 -3.19
C TYR A 105 3.32 2.84 -4.68
N VAL A 106 2.51 3.51 -5.48
CA VAL A 106 2.65 3.55 -6.95
C VAL A 106 2.49 4.98 -7.44
N PRO A 107 3.08 5.33 -8.59
CA PRO A 107 2.78 6.61 -9.25
C PRO A 107 1.29 6.70 -9.59
N CYS A 108 0.71 7.88 -9.50
CA CYS A 108 -0.71 8.09 -9.82
C CYS A 108 -1.11 7.68 -11.23
N ASN A 109 -0.17 7.76 -12.18
CA ASN A 109 -0.39 7.37 -13.57
C ASN A 109 -0.14 5.87 -13.83
N SER A 110 0.16 5.08 -12.80
CA SER A 110 0.32 3.63 -12.93
C SER A 110 -0.98 2.98 -13.39
N LYS A 111 -0.86 1.97 -14.24
CA LYS A 111 -1.99 1.13 -14.66
C LYS A 111 -2.43 0.15 -13.58
N LEU A 112 -1.58 -0.08 -12.58
CA LEU A 112 -1.90 -0.97 -11.46
C LEU A 112 -2.82 -0.23 -10.49
N SER A 113 -3.97 -0.83 -10.19
CA SER A 113 -5.00 -0.23 -9.31
C SER A 113 -5.33 -1.07 -8.08
N THR A 114 -5.19 -2.39 -8.18
CA THR A 114 -5.54 -3.33 -7.11
C THR A 114 -4.38 -4.25 -6.79
N PHE A 115 -4.42 -4.85 -5.61
CA PHE A 115 -3.38 -5.77 -5.17
C PHE A 115 -3.27 -7.00 -6.09
N ASP A 116 -4.39 -7.58 -6.49
CA ASP A 116 -4.39 -8.74 -7.39
C ASP A 116 -3.87 -8.40 -8.79
N GLU A 117 -4.06 -7.17 -9.27
CA GLU A 117 -3.43 -6.71 -10.52
C GLU A 117 -1.91 -6.68 -10.40
N VAL A 118 -1.38 -6.25 -9.24
CA VAL A 118 0.07 -6.28 -8.98
C VAL A 118 0.58 -7.72 -9.03
N VAL A 119 -0.11 -8.64 -8.36
CA VAL A 119 0.26 -10.06 -8.35
C VAL A 119 0.22 -10.65 -9.76
N LEU A 120 -0.85 -10.38 -10.51
CA LEU A 120 -0.97 -10.82 -11.90
C LEU A 120 0.18 -10.32 -12.77
N ASN A 121 0.52 -9.04 -12.62
CA ASN A 121 1.64 -8.43 -13.33
C ASN A 121 2.98 -9.14 -13.04
N VAL A 122 3.22 -9.46 -11.77
CA VAL A 122 4.44 -10.17 -11.34
C VAL A 122 4.44 -11.61 -11.87
N MET A 123 3.31 -12.30 -11.84
CA MET A 123 3.20 -13.65 -12.43
C MET A 123 3.54 -13.63 -13.92
N LYS A 124 2.99 -12.69 -14.66
CA LYS A 124 3.25 -12.55 -16.11
C LYS A 124 4.70 -12.22 -16.41
N LYS A 125 5.32 -11.34 -15.64
CA LYS A 125 6.75 -10.98 -15.80
C LYS A 125 7.69 -12.14 -15.50
N ASN A 126 7.29 -13.04 -14.62
CA ASN A 126 8.06 -14.24 -14.28
C ASN A 126 7.68 -15.45 -15.16
N ASP A 127 6.81 -15.25 -16.15
CA ASP A 127 6.30 -16.29 -17.05
C ASP A 127 5.70 -17.48 -16.27
N ARG A 128 4.94 -17.16 -15.22
CA ARG A 128 4.30 -18.15 -14.36
C ARG A 128 2.79 -18.05 -14.47
N LYS A 129 2.15 -19.11 -14.93
CA LYS A 129 0.67 -19.21 -15.02
C LYS A 129 0.04 -19.88 -13.81
N MET A 130 0.81 -20.72 -13.13
CA MET A 130 0.38 -21.51 -11.98
C MET A 130 1.45 -21.47 -10.90
N LEU A 131 1.04 -21.37 -9.65
CA LEU A 131 1.94 -21.37 -8.49
C LEU A 131 1.28 -22.08 -7.31
N THR A 132 2.06 -22.90 -6.59
CA THR A 132 1.65 -23.38 -5.27
C THR A 132 1.64 -22.20 -4.28
N GLU A 133 1.05 -22.38 -3.11
CA GLU A 133 1.08 -21.36 -2.06
C GLU A 133 2.52 -20.96 -1.68
N SER A 134 3.40 -21.94 -1.55
CA SER A 134 4.81 -21.72 -1.24
C SER A 134 5.54 -20.96 -2.34
N GLU A 135 5.30 -21.32 -3.59
CA GLU A 135 5.89 -20.61 -4.74
C GLU A 135 5.36 -19.17 -4.87
N MET A 136 4.06 -18.97 -4.63
CA MET A 136 3.46 -17.64 -4.62
C MET A 136 4.11 -16.76 -3.55
N TYR A 137 4.22 -17.27 -2.32
CA TYR A 137 4.89 -16.57 -1.23
C TYR A 137 6.31 -16.14 -1.61
N THR A 138 7.11 -17.08 -2.09
CA THR A 138 8.50 -16.80 -2.48
C THR A 138 8.61 -15.76 -3.59
N MET A 139 7.79 -15.90 -4.64
CA MET A 139 7.78 -14.95 -5.74
C MET A 139 7.40 -13.54 -5.28
N LEU A 140 6.36 -13.41 -4.44
CA LEU A 140 5.89 -12.11 -3.98
C LEU A 140 6.87 -11.44 -3.01
N VAL A 141 7.56 -12.21 -2.15
CA VAL A 141 8.61 -11.67 -1.29
C VAL A 141 9.79 -11.17 -2.12
N LEU A 142 10.27 -11.97 -3.07
CA LEU A 142 11.40 -11.60 -3.92
C LEU A 142 11.09 -10.42 -4.84
N SER A 143 9.83 -10.26 -5.22
CA SER A 143 9.37 -9.15 -6.06
C SER A 143 8.98 -7.91 -5.26
N GLY A 144 9.09 -7.93 -3.93
CA GLY A 144 8.79 -6.79 -3.08
C GLY A 144 7.29 -6.47 -2.95
N VAL A 145 6.41 -7.42 -3.28
CA VAL A 145 4.94 -7.23 -3.19
C VAL A 145 4.44 -7.46 -1.77
N ILE A 146 5.05 -8.35 -1.03
CA ILE A 146 4.71 -8.65 0.35
C ILE A 146 5.96 -8.65 1.23
N LYS A 147 5.73 -8.42 2.53
CA LYS A 147 6.78 -8.53 3.55
C LYS A 147 6.81 -9.94 4.16
N ASN A 148 5.69 -10.38 4.73
CA ASN A 148 5.65 -11.56 5.60
C ASN A 148 4.66 -12.64 5.17
N SER A 149 3.54 -12.29 4.56
CA SER A 149 2.49 -13.26 4.24
C SER A 149 1.67 -12.84 3.04
N VAL A 150 1.18 -13.83 2.29
CA VAL A 150 0.26 -13.60 1.18
C VAL A 150 -1.11 -13.21 1.75
N PRO A 151 -1.70 -12.07 1.32
CA PRO A 151 -3.04 -11.69 1.75
C PRO A 151 -4.10 -12.72 1.35
N ASN A 152 -5.01 -13.03 2.29
CA ASN A 152 -6.10 -13.98 2.02
C ASN A 152 -7.03 -13.51 0.90
N GLU A 153 -7.15 -12.19 0.66
CA GLU A 153 -7.98 -11.66 -0.42
C GLU A 153 -7.57 -12.20 -1.80
N LEU A 154 -6.30 -12.61 -1.95
CA LEU A 154 -5.82 -13.17 -3.22
C LEU A 154 -6.56 -14.45 -3.59
N LYS A 155 -7.05 -15.22 -2.61
CA LYS A 155 -7.86 -16.41 -2.83
C LYS A 155 -9.26 -16.11 -3.36
N GLU A 156 -9.71 -14.86 -3.25
CA GLU A 156 -11.01 -14.39 -3.71
C GLU A 156 -10.90 -13.48 -4.95
N SER A 157 -9.72 -13.42 -5.56
CA SER A 157 -9.46 -12.58 -6.73
C SER A 157 -10.32 -12.99 -7.91
N LYS A 158 -10.75 -11.98 -8.69
CA LYS A 158 -11.41 -12.19 -9.98
C LYS A 158 -10.42 -12.49 -11.12
N LEU A 159 -9.13 -12.22 -10.90
CA LEU A 159 -8.07 -12.35 -11.91
C LEU A 159 -7.27 -13.63 -11.75
N ILE A 160 -7.19 -14.14 -10.53
CA ILE A 160 -6.38 -15.31 -10.18
C ILE A 160 -7.29 -16.28 -9.42
N SER A 161 -7.41 -17.50 -9.91
CA SER A 161 -8.16 -18.55 -9.21
C SER A 161 -7.28 -19.23 -8.18
N PHE A 162 -7.89 -19.70 -7.09
CA PHE A 162 -7.24 -20.53 -6.07
C PHE A 162 -8.06 -21.79 -5.87
N LYS A 163 -7.47 -22.93 -6.15
CA LYS A 163 -8.12 -24.24 -5.99
C LYS A 163 -7.07 -25.31 -5.66
N ASP A 164 -7.36 -26.12 -4.68
CA ASP A 164 -6.50 -27.25 -4.26
C ASP A 164 -5.05 -26.83 -3.98
N GLY A 165 -4.88 -25.68 -3.33
CA GLY A 165 -3.57 -25.12 -2.99
C GLY A 165 -2.80 -24.52 -4.16
N ILE A 166 -3.43 -24.30 -5.30
CA ILE A 166 -2.81 -23.77 -6.52
C ILE A 166 -3.47 -22.46 -6.93
N TYR A 167 -2.64 -21.43 -7.12
CA TYR A 167 -3.02 -20.18 -7.77
C TYR A 167 -2.82 -20.31 -9.27
N MET A 168 -3.78 -19.85 -10.04
CA MET A 168 -3.73 -19.89 -11.51
C MET A 168 -4.32 -18.63 -12.11
N ILE A 169 -3.65 -18.08 -13.13
CA ILE A 169 -4.19 -16.94 -13.89
C ILE A 169 -5.46 -17.39 -14.60
N LYS A 170 -6.54 -16.62 -14.46
CA LYS A 170 -7.79 -16.86 -15.18
C LYS A 170 -7.62 -16.45 -16.65
N GLU A 171 -7.89 -17.38 -17.58
CA GLU A 171 -7.70 -17.16 -19.02
C GLU A 171 -8.70 -16.17 -19.64
N SER A 172 -9.82 -15.94 -18.95
CA SER A 172 -10.86 -15.01 -19.44
C SER A 172 -10.54 -13.53 -19.17
N VAL A 173 -9.34 -13.23 -18.72
CA VAL A 173 -8.93 -11.87 -18.34
C VAL A 173 -8.06 -11.24 -19.42
#